data_507d295869f565ba3cfbb23acfd70dc1
#
_entry.id   507d295869f565ba3cfbb23acfd70dc1
#
_cell.length_a   1.000
_cell.length_b   1.000
_cell.length_c   1.000
_cell.angle_alpha   90.00
_cell.angle_beta   90.00
_cell.angle_gamma   90.00
#
_symmetry.space_group_name_H-M   'P 1'
#
loop_
_entity.id
_entity.type
_entity.pdbx_description
1 polymer ?
#
loop_
_entity_poly.entity_id
_entity_poly.type
_entity_poly.pdbx_seq_one_letter_code
_entity_poly.pdbx_strand_id
1 'polypeptide(L)'
;MPESQAKPGGNATSAIMLLALASFAAQAMVRVTDSLLPQIAADLNVTVGATSVIVTFYLLAHGSVQLVIGPIGDRFGKYLCVAIAAASAAVMVALCGLAPSLPLLVAARLGSGFATGWIIPFAFAFIGDVIPYERRQQVLGRFLSGQILGQLFGQAAGGVLGDWFGWRNVFFILAAALATATLGLIYELWRNPITHAGHASAQPGRGFIADYSTVLRSSWARTVIVISFIESSVMFGAFTYVGADLHLRFGVGFTLVGLFVGSFAIGGLIYSLSVRVLVNRFGQTGIATGGGALLALAYVTLACEPSYWIAPAAILTIGLGFYMLHNTLQTNATQMTPEARGTAVAIFSSALYLGQTAGVAAGGVIFDRFTAVPLFLAAAAVLLALGLWFARAIKRRHAQMA
;
A
#
# COMPACT_ATOMS: atom_id res chain seq x y z
N MET A 1 27.55 -19.71 -33.99
CA MET A 1 28.40 -19.01 -33.01
C MET A 1 27.46 -18.49 -31.94
N PRO A 2 27.57 -18.88 -30.65
CA PRO A 2 26.76 -18.28 -29.59
C PRO A 2 27.31 -16.90 -29.29
N GLU A 3 26.46 -15.89 -29.46
CA GLU A 3 26.74 -14.53 -29.03
C GLU A 3 27.06 -14.52 -27.52
N SER A 4 28.29 -14.11 -27.25
CA SER A 4 28.75 -13.80 -25.90
C SER A 4 27.89 -12.66 -25.33
N GLN A 5 26.87 -13.01 -24.55
CA GLN A 5 26.20 -12.04 -23.71
C GLN A 5 27.21 -11.52 -22.69
N ALA A 6 27.79 -10.36 -22.97
CA ALA A 6 28.64 -9.64 -22.05
C ALA A 6 27.87 -9.50 -20.73
N LYS A 7 28.35 -10.10 -19.63
CA LYS A 7 27.88 -9.86 -18.28
C LYS A 7 27.91 -8.36 -18.03
N PRO A 8 26.82 -7.70 -17.70
CA PRO A 8 26.88 -6.30 -17.31
C PRO A 8 27.79 -6.20 -16.08
N GLY A 9 28.89 -5.43 -16.24
CA GLY A 9 29.97 -5.30 -15.26
C GLY A 9 29.59 -4.47 -14.02
N GLY A 10 28.41 -4.64 -13.48
CA GLY A 10 27.91 -3.93 -12.31
C GLY A 10 27.27 -4.87 -11.29
N ASN A 11 27.29 -4.48 -10.02
CA ASN A 11 26.68 -5.24 -8.93
C ASN A 11 25.19 -4.91 -8.80
N ALA A 12 24.32 -5.79 -9.31
CA ALA A 12 22.87 -5.62 -9.18
C ALA A 12 22.40 -5.63 -7.71
N THR A 13 23.15 -6.26 -6.81
CA THR A 13 22.75 -6.43 -5.42
C THR A 13 22.68 -5.10 -4.66
N SER A 14 23.70 -4.24 -4.77
CA SER A 14 23.73 -2.92 -4.13
C SER A 14 22.60 -2.02 -4.66
N ALA A 15 22.42 -1.98 -5.97
CA ALA A 15 21.34 -1.23 -6.59
C ALA A 15 19.95 -1.65 -6.07
N ILE A 16 19.69 -2.97 -5.97
CA ILE A 16 18.42 -3.52 -5.47
C ILE A 16 18.24 -3.27 -3.97
N MET A 17 19.29 -3.34 -3.17
CA MET A 17 19.23 -3.03 -1.74
C MET A 17 18.81 -1.57 -1.48
N LEU A 18 19.34 -0.63 -2.26
CA LEU A 18 18.96 0.78 -2.15
C LEU A 18 17.53 1.04 -2.64
N LEU A 19 17.09 0.36 -3.69
CA LEU A 19 15.68 0.36 -4.10
C LEU A 19 14.78 -0.21 -3.00
N ALA A 20 15.21 -1.26 -2.30
CA ALA A 20 14.46 -1.84 -1.19
C ALA A 20 14.37 -0.88 0.01
N LEU A 21 15.45 -0.14 0.32
CA LEU A 21 15.44 0.89 1.37
C LEU A 21 14.49 2.04 1.02
N ALA A 22 14.53 2.55 -0.21
CA ALA A 22 13.60 3.58 -0.67
C ALA A 22 12.14 3.10 -0.62
N SER A 23 11.90 1.85 -1.02
CA SER A 23 10.57 1.24 -1.00
C SER A 23 10.06 0.98 0.43
N PHE A 24 10.95 0.58 1.35
CA PHE A 24 10.64 0.46 2.78
C PHE A 24 10.16 1.79 3.35
N ALA A 25 10.91 2.87 3.12
CA ALA A 25 10.55 4.20 3.60
C ALA A 25 9.26 4.72 2.95
N ALA A 26 9.06 4.47 1.65
CA ALA A 26 7.83 4.81 0.94
C ALA A 26 6.61 4.07 1.53
N GLN A 27 6.73 2.77 1.83
CA GLN A 27 5.64 2.00 2.44
C GLN A 27 5.36 2.40 3.89
N ALA A 28 6.40 2.77 4.65
CA ALA A 28 6.21 3.33 5.99
C ALA A 28 5.36 4.62 5.94
N MET A 29 5.60 5.49 4.94
CA MET A 29 4.84 6.74 4.75
C MET A 29 3.35 6.53 4.47
N VAL A 30 2.94 5.40 3.90
CA VAL A 30 1.53 5.11 3.60
C VAL A 30 0.70 5.03 4.87
N ARG A 31 1.25 4.46 5.96
CA ARG A 31 0.48 4.10 7.17
C ARG A 31 0.94 4.77 8.46
N VAL A 32 2.05 5.51 8.43
CA VAL A 32 2.61 6.14 9.64
C VAL A 32 1.63 7.08 10.35
N THR A 33 0.75 7.72 9.60
CA THR A 33 -0.21 8.68 10.14
C THR A 33 -1.43 8.06 10.82
N ASP A 34 -1.73 6.78 10.59
CA ASP A 34 -2.92 6.13 11.17
C ASP A 34 -2.89 6.16 12.72
N SER A 35 -1.72 5.93 13.32
CA SER A 35 -1.52 6.03 14.78
C SER A 35 -1.23 7.45 15.29
N LEU A 36 -0.93 8.40 14.40
CA LEU A 36 -0.60 9.78 14.76
C LEU A 36 -1.79 10.75 14.67
N LEU A 37 -2.92 10.34 14.06
CA LEU A 37 -4.06 11.22 13.84
C LEU A 37 -4.52 11.97 15.09
N PRO A 38 -4.70 11.34 16.27
CA PRO A 38 -5.14 12.07 17.46
C PRO A 38 -4.09 13.08 17.95
N GLN A 39 -2.79 12.74 17.86
CA GLN A 39 -1.73 13.63 18.28
C GLN A 39 -1.63 14.87 17.38
N ILE A 40 -1.74 14.68 16.06
CA ILE A 40 -1.75 15.79 15.10
C ILE A 40 -2.99 16.66 15.28
N ALA A 41 -4.16 16.04 15.50
CA ALA A 41 -5.42 16.74 15.77
C ALA A 41 -5.33 17.64 17.00
N ALA A 42 -4.79 17.11 18.10
CA ALA A 42 -4.61 17.86 19.34
C ALA A 42 -3.62 19.04 19.16
N ASP A 43 -2.48 18.82 18.49
CA ASP A 43 -1.45 19.84 18.28
C ASP A 43 -1.92 20.97 17.36
N LEU A 44 -2.72 20.65 16.32
CA LEU A 44 -3.24 21.64 15.38
C LEU A 44 -4.63 22.19 15.76
N ASN A 45 -5.17 21.79 16.91
CA ASN A 45 -6.51 22.19 17.43
C ASN A 45 -7.65 21.94 16.42
N VAL A 46 -7.67 20.76 15.82
CA VAL A 46 -8.71 20.31 14.87
C VAL A 46 -9.26 18.95 15.30
N THR A 47 -10.35 18.51 14.67
CA THR A 47 -10.90 17.16 14.93
C THR A 47 -10.04 16.07 14.26
N VAL A 48 -10.19 14.83 14.75
CA VAL A 48 -9.51 13.65 14.15
C VAL A 48 -9.97 13.44 12.72
N GLY A 49 -11.29 13.60 12.45
CA GLY A 49 -11.83 13.50 11.09
C GLY A 49 -11.29 14.59 10.17
N ALA A 50 -11.20 15.84 10.64
CA ALA A 50 -10.56 16.91 9.87
C ALA A 50 -9.08 16.58 9.59
N THR A 51 -8.36 16.02 10.57
CA THR A 51 -6.95 15.63 10.39
C THR A 51 -6.79 14.52 9.35
N SER A 52 -7.76 13.62 9.20
CA SER A 52 -7.68 12.51 8.26
C SER A 52 -7.54 12.91 6.79
N VAL A 53 -7.79 14.18 6.46
CA VAL A 53 -7.54 14.73 5.12
C VAL A 53 -6.07 14.60 4.70
N ILE A 54 -5.11 14.55 5.67
CA ILE A 54 -3.70 14.31 5.37
C ILE A 54 -3.44 12.91 4.82
N VAL A 55 -4.21 11.92 5.25
CA VAL A 55 -4.19 10.55 4.72
C VAL A 55 -4.88 10.52 3.36
N THR A 56 -6.05 11.14 3.26
CA THR A 56 -6.85 11.23 2.04
C THR A 56 -6.05 11.81 0.87
N PHE A 57 -5.43 12.98 1.04
CA PHE A 57 -4.69 13.65 -0.04
C PHE A 57 -3.38 12.93 -0.38
N TYR A 58 -2.72 12.30 0.59
CA TYR A 58 -1.58 11.43 0.31
C TYR A 58 -1.99 10.25 -0.59
N LEU A 59 -3.04 9.53 -0.23
CA LEU A 59 -3.52 8.36 -0.97
C LEU A 59 -4.08 8.73 -2.34
N LEU A 60 -4.75 9.88 -2.45
CA LEU A 60 -5.23 10.42 -3.72
C LEU A 60 -4.09 10.62 -4.71
N ALA A 61 -3.04 11.32 -4.28
CA ALA A 61 -1.87 11.56 -5.12
C ALA A 61 -1.14 10.26 -5.46
N HIS A 62 -0.91 9.40 -4.46
CA HIS A 62 -0.24 8.11 -4.62
C HIS A 62 -0.98 7.18 -5.60
N GLY A 63 -2.31 7.10 -5.49
CA GLY A 63 -3.16 6.30 -6.38
C GLY A 63 -3.25 6.84 -7.80
N SER A 64 -3.33 8.18 -7.94
CA SER A 64 -3.42 8.82 -9.26
C SER A 64 -2.17 8.61 -10.10
N VAL A 65 -0.99 8.63 -9.46
CA VAL A 65 0.30 8.40 -10.13
C VAL A 65 0.38 6.99 -10.74
N GLN A 66 -0.23 5.98 -10.12
CA GLN A 66 -0.22 4.61 -10.64
C GLN A 66 -0.74 4.52 -12.09
N LEU A 67 -1.65 5.43 -12.46
CA LEU A 67 -2.23 5.45 -13.80
C LEU A 67 -1.26 5.90 -14.90
N VAL A 68 -0.18 6.63 -14.59
CA VAL A 68 0.69 7.25 -15.60
C VAL A 68 2.13 6.73 -15.60
N ILE A 69 2.43 5.70 -14.79
CA ILE A 69 3.80 5.22 -14.56
C ILE A 69 4.46 4.62 -15.80
N GLY A 70 3.74 3.81 -16.59
CA GLY A 70 4.32 3.02 -17.68
C GLY A 70 5.16 3.84 -18.67
N PRO A 71 4.60 4.85 -19.36
CA PRO A 71 5.31 5.59 -20.39
C PRO A 71 6.51 6.40 -19.91
N ILE A 72 6.52 6.81 -18.64
CA ILE A 72 7.58 7.66 -18.08
C ILE A 72 8.85 6.86 -17.80
N GLY A 73 8.70 5.67 -17.22
CA GLY A 73 9.85 4.82 -16.88
C GLY A 73 10.65 4.37 -18.09
N ASP A 74 9.96 4.10 -19.20
CA ASP A 74 10.59 3.67 -20.45
C ASP A 74 11.36 4.80 -21.15
N ARG A 75 10.96 6.06 -20.90
CA ARG A 75 11.61 7.23 -21.52
C ARG A 75 12.83 7.74 -20.75
N PHE A 76 12.76 7.79 -19.42
CA PHE A 76 13.78 8.47 -18.58
C PHE A 76 14.71 7.50 -17.84
N GLY A 77 14.44 6.20 -17.88
CA GLY A 77 15.19 5.21 -17.12
C GLY A 77 14.64 5.00 -15.71
N LYS A 78 14.29 3.76 -15.42
CA LYS A 78 13.53 3.36 -14.23
C LYS A 78 14.28 3.67 -12.92
N TYR A 79 15.60 3.41 -12.89
CA TYR A 79 16.41 3.66 -11.69
C TYR A 79 16.54 5.16 -11.38
N LEU A 80 16.76 5.99 -12.40
CA LEU A 80 16.80 7.45 -12.29
C LEU A 80 15.46 7.99 -11.79
N CYS A 81 14.34 7.48 -12.31
CA CYS A 81 13.01 7.86 -11.85
C CYS A 81 12.82 7.57 -10.35
N VAL A 82 13.32 6.42 -9.85
CA VAL A 82 13.27 6.14 -8.40
C VAL A 82 14.13 7.11 -7.60
N ALA A 83 15.34 7.45 -8.08
CA ALA A 83 16.20 8.40 -7.38
C ALA A 83 15.57 9.79 -7.28
N ILE A 84 14.98 10.29 -8.38
CA ILE A 84 14.26 11.59 -8.39
C ILE A 84 13.03 11.53 -7.47
N ALA A 85 12.26 10.44 -7.54
CA ALA A 85 11.07 10.25 -6.70
C ALA A 85 11.44 10.21 -5.21
N ALA A 86 12.50 9.49 -4.83
CA ALA A 86 12.99 9.41 -3.46
C ALA A 86 13.51 10.77 -2.95
N ALA A 87 14.25 11.52 -3.79
CA ALA A 87 14.70 12.87 -3.47
C ALA A 87 13.53 13.83 -3.22
N SER A 88 12.56 13.83 -4.14
CA SER A 88 11.35 14.64 -4.01
C SER A 88 10.54 14.25 -2.78
N ALA A 89 10.42 12.95 -2.51
CA ALA A 89 9.73 12.43 -1.32
C ALA A 89 10.43 12.88 -0.04
N ALA A 90 11.77 12.82 0.04
CA ALA A 90 12.54 13.27 1.20
C ALA A 90 12.24 14.74 1.54
N VAL A 91 12.20 15.60 0.52
CA VAL A 91 11.88 17.02 0.70
C VAL A 91 10.43 17.20 1.17
N MET A 92 9.46 16.57 0.50
CA MET A 92 8.04 16.72 0.84
C MET A 92 7.73 16.17 2.24
N VAL A 93 8.38 15.06 2.63
CA VAL A 93 8.22 14.48 3.96
C VAL A 93 8.86 15.38 5.04
N ALA A 94 10.00 16.01 4.77
CA ALA A 94 10.57 17.01 5.67
C ALA A 94 9.64 18.22 5.85
N LEU A 95 8.98 18.67 4.76
CA LEU A 95 7.98 19.74 4.82
C LEU A 95 6.74 19.33 5.65
N CYS A 96 6.37 18.04 5.70
CA CYS A 96 5.34 17.57 6.63
C CYS A 96 5.74 17.84 8.10
N GLY A 97 7.00 17.58 8.47
CA GLY A 97 7.50 17.85 9.83
C GLY A 97 7.56 19.36 10.16
N LEU A 98 7.77 20.20 9.17
CA LEU A 98 7.83 21.66 9.32
C LEU A 98 6.45 22.35 9.29
N ALA A 99 5.38 21.64 8.94
CA ALA A 99 4.07 22.24 8.70
C ALA A 99 3.46 22.86 9.97
N PRO A 100 3.21 24.18 10.00
CA PRO A 100 2.65 24.88 11.16
C PRO A 100 1.11 24.82 11.19
N SER A 101 0.45 24.33 10.12
CA SER A 101 -1.00 24.31 10.00
C SER A 101 -1.47 23.12 9.16
N LEU A 102 -2.74 22.72 9.35
CA LEU A 102 -3.33 21.63 8.61
C LEU A 102 -3.28 21.80 7.09
N PRO A 103 -3.61 22.98 6.48
CA PRO A 103 -3.53 23.15 5.02
C PRO A 103 -2.12 22.93 4.47
N LEU A 104 -1.08 23.41 5.15
CA LEU A 104 0.30 23.20 4.72
C LEU A 104 0.74 21.74 4.88
N LEU A 105 0.30 21.07 5.94
CA LEU A 105 0.53 19.64 6.12
C LEU A 105 -0.16 18.83 5.02
N VAL A 106 -1.40 19.18 4.64
CA VAL A 106 -2.13 18.55 3.52
C VAL A 106 -1.38 18.74 2.20
N ALA A 107 -0.90 19.94 1.90
CA ALA A 107 -0.13 20.21 0.69
C ALA A 107 1.18 19.39 0.64
N ALA A 108 1.91 19.31 1.76
CA ALA A 108 3.12 18.51 1.87
C ALA A 108 2.83 17.00 1.75
N ARG A 109 1.72 16.53 2.33
CA ARG A 109 1.25 15.15 2.21
C ARG A 109 0.84 14.80 0.78
N LEU A 110 0.14 15.69 0.07
CA LEU A 110 -0.17 15.53 -1.35
C LEU A 110 1.12 15.36 -2.17
N GLY A 111 2.09 16.26 -1.97
CA GLY A 111 3.40 16.18 -2.64
C GLY A 111 4.18 14.91 -2.30
N SER A 112 4.17 14.49 -1.02
CA SER A 112 4.84 13.26 -0.60
C SER A 112 4.17 12.00 -1.17
N GLY A 113 2.83 11.95 -1.26
CA GLY A 113 2.08 10.87 -1.89
C GLY A 113 2.36 10.78 -3.39
N PHE A 114 2.40 11.93 -4.08
CA PHE A 114 2.79 12.00 -5.49
C PHE A 114 4.21 11.45 -5.69
N ALA A 115 5.17 11.87 -4.88
CA ALA A 115 6.56 11.45 -5.01
C ALA A 115 6.76 9.96 -4.67
N THR A 116 6.22 9.46 -3.56
CA THR A 116 6.39 8.06 -3.14
C THR A 116 5.69 7.07 -4.07
N GLY A 117 4.62 7.48 -4.75
CA GLY A 117 3.86 6.63 -5.68
C GLY A 117 4.66 6.06 -6.85
N TRP A 118 5.75 6.70 -7.25
CA TRP A 118 6.64 6.26 -8.34
C TRP A 118 7.65 5.19 -7.90
N ILE A 119 8.04 5.16 -6.62
CA ILE A 119 9.20 4.40 -6.14
C ILE A 119 9.05 2.91 -6.40
N ILE A 120 7.96 2.32 -5.91
CA ILE A 120 7.77 0.86 -5.94
C ILE A 120 7.57 0.32 -7.34
N PRO A 121 6.68 0.89 -8.19
CA PRO A 121 6.49 0.38 -9.54
C PRO A 121 7.74 0.44 -10.40
N PHE A 122 8.51 1.54 -10.31
CA PHE A 122 9.75 1.64 -11.05
C PHE A 122 10.85 0.71 -10.51
N ALA A 123 10.89 0.46 -9.20
CA ALA A 123 11.79 -0.52 -8.63
C ALA A 123 11.47 -1.94 -9.12
N PHE A 124 10.18 -2.32 -9.17
CA PHE A 124 9.76 -3.60 -9.76
C PHE A 124 10.14 -3.72 -11.23
N ALA A 125 9.89 -2.66 -12.00
CA ALA A 125 10.21 -2.63 -13.42
C ALA A 125 11.73 -2.74 -13.65
N PHE A 126 12.56 -2.04 -12.87
CA PHE A 126 14.01 -2.13 -12.93
C PHE A 126 14.50 -3.54 -12.59
N ILE A 127 14.01 -4.16 -11.51
CA ILE A 127 14.36 -5.54 -11.15
C ILE A 127 13.98 -6.50 -12.29
N GLY A 128 12.85 -6.27 -12.93
CA GLY A 128 12.42 -7.04 -14.11
C GLY A 128 13.38 -6.95 -15.30
N ASP A 129 14.03 -5.80 -15.49
CA ASP A 129 14.95 -5.58 -16.60
C ASP A 129 16.34 -6.17 -16.34
N VAL A 130 16.84 -6.09 -15.10
CA VAL A 130 18.25 -6.42 -14.79
C VAL A 130 18.43 -7.84 -14.24
N ILE A 131 17.38 -8.49 -13.75
CA ILE A 131 17.47 -9.82 -13.15
C ILE A 131 16.96 -10.88 -14.14
N PRO A 132 17.78 -11.93 -14.46
CA PRO A 132 17.36 -13.06 -15.28
C PRO A 132 16.10 -13.73 -14.74
N TYR A 133 15.25 -14.23 -15.64
CA TYR A 133 13.94 -14.77 -15.31
C TYR A 133 13.98 -15.83 -14.20
N GLU A 134 14.98 -16.72 -14.22
CA GLU A 134 15.16 -17.85 -13.32
C GLU A 134 15.40 -17.40 -11.85
N ARG A 135 16.00 -16.22 -11.65
CA ARG A 135 16.31 -15.65 -10.32
C ARG A 135 15.33 -14.56 -9.91
N ARG A 136 14.52 -14.06 -10.84
CA ARG A 136 13.64 -12.90 -10.64
C ARG A 136 12.66 -13.11 -9.49
N GLN A 137 12.03 -14.28 -9.40
CA GLN A 137 11.07 -14.59 -8.35
C GLN A 137 11.67 -14.50 -6.94
N GLN A 138 12.90 -14.98 -6.77
CA GLN A 138 13.60 -14.92 -5.49
C GLN A 138 13.96 -13.48 -5.08
N VAL A 139 14.42 -12.68 -6.04
CA VAL A 139 14.77 -11.26 -5.80
C VAL A 139 13.53 -10.44 -5.48
N LEU A 140 12.46 -10.61 -6.27
CA LEU A 140 11.18 -9.94 -6.03
C LEU A 140 10.56 -10.33 -4.67
N GLY A 141 10.68 -11.59 -4.26
CA GLY A 141 10.22 -12.05 -2.95
C GLY A 141 10.93 -11.32 -1.79
N ARG A 142 12.25 -11.17 -1.87
CA ARG A 142 13.03 -10.41 -0.88
C ARG A 142 12.70 -8.93 -0.89
N PHE A 143 12.50 -8.36 -2.08
CA PHE A 143 12.10 -6.96 -2.22
C PHE A 143 10.71 -6.70 -1.62
N LEU A 144 9.75 -7.59 -1.85
CA LEU A 144 8.40 -7.53 -1.25
C LEU A 144 8.45 -7.63 0.27
N SER A 145 9.32 -8.49 0.83
CA SER A 145 9.51 -8.56 2.28
C SER A 145 9.94 -7.22 2.87
N GLY A 146 10.82 -6.48 2.18
CA GLY A 146 11.21 -5.12 2.56
C GLY A 146 10.03 -4.15 2.62
N GLN A 147 9.09 -4.25 1.69
CA GLN A 147 7.89 -3.42 1.66
C GLN A 147 6.93 -3.75 2.82
N ILE A 148 6.70 -5.04 3.08
CA ILE A 148 5.87 -5.49 4.21
C ILE A 148 6.45 -5.00 5.54
N LEU A 149 7.77 -5.10 5.70
CA LEU A 149 8.47 -4.56 6.87
C LEU A 149 8.35 -3.04 6.96
N GLY A 150 8.39 -2.33 5.84
CA GLY A 150 8.16 -0.88 5.78
C GLY A 150 6.76 -0.51 6.26
N GLN A 151 5.75 -1.22 5.80
CA GLN A 151 4.36 -1.01 6.24
C GLN A 151 4.18 -1.30 7.73
N LEU A 152 4.73 -2.42 8.21
CA LEU A 152 4.74 -2.78 9.63
C LEU A 152 5.41 -1.68 10.47
N PHE A 153 6.58 -1.24 10.04
CA PHE A 153 7.33 -0.18 10.71
C PHE A 153 6.51 1.11 10.76
N GLY A 154 5.91 1.53 9.64
CA GLY A 154 5.08 2.74 9.59
C GLY A 154 3.93 2.69 10.58
N GLN A 155 3.21 1.58 10.64
CA GLN A 155 2.08 1.39 11.57
C GLN A 155 2.51 1.42 13.04
N ALA A 156 3.54 0.65 13.40
CA ALA A 156 4.00 0.54 14.79
C ALA A 156 4.84 1.76 15.22
N ALA A 157 5.81 2.13 14.39
CA ALA A 157 6.73 3.21 14.71
C ALA A 157 6.06 4.57 14.75
N GLY A 158 5.00 4.80 13.96
CA GLY A 158 4.21 6.03 14.03
C GLY A 158 3.75 6.30 15.46
N GLY A 159 3.13 5.34 16.13
CA GLY A 159 2.69 5.49 17.52
C GLY A 159 3.85 5.59 18.50
N VAL A 160 4.82 4.66 18.43
CA VAL A 160 5.96 4.61 19.37
C VAL A 160 6.85 5.86 19.27
N LEU A 161 7.30 6.20 18.05
CA LEU A 161 8.15 7.36 17.83
C LEU A 161 7.39 8.67 18.01
N GLY A 162 6.09 8.68 17.68
CA GLY A 162 5.20 9.82 17.91
C GLY A 162 5.05 10.14 19.39
N ASP A 163 4.94 9.11 20.24
CA ASP A 163 4.86 9.25 21.69
C ASP A 163 6.16 9.79 22.30
N TRP A 164 7.31 9.28 21.83
CA TRP A 164 8.62 9.64 22.40
C TRP A 164 9.18 10.97 21.89
N PHE A 165 9.00 11.25 20.60
CA PHE A 165 9.64 12.37 19.92
C PHE A 165 8.65 13.39 19.35
N GLY A 166 7.34 13.12 19.40
CA GLY A 166 6.32 13.91 18.74
C GLY A 166 6.20 13.62 17.23
N TRP A 167 5.00 13.82 16.69
CA TRP A 167 4.66 13.48 15.30
C TRP A 167 5.54 14.18 14.25
N ARG A 168 6.02 15.40 14.49
CA ARG A 168 6.91 16.13 13.58
C ARG A 168 8.23 15.41 13.37
N ASN A 169 8.82 14.90 14.46
CA ASN A 169 10.08 14.18 14.40
C ASN A 169 9.94 12.82 13.70
N VAL A 170 8.78 12.19 13.72
CA VAL A 170 8.52 10.98 12.92
C VAL A 170 8.67 11.27 11.43
N PHE A 171 8.15 12.41 10.94
CA PHE A 171 8.37 12.82 9.56
C PHE A 171 9.83 13.14 9.26
N PHE A 172 10.56 13.78 10.16
CA PHE A 172 12.02 14.02 9.96
C PHE A 172 12.81 12.71 9.91
N ILE A 173 12.50 11.74 10.75
CA ILE A 173 13.13 10.40 10.71
C ILE A 173 12.89 9.72 9.35
N LEU A 174 11.67 9.75 8.85
CA LEU A 174 11.34 9.17 7.54
C LEU A 174 11.96 9.96 6.39
N ALA A 175 12.01 11.30 6.49
CA ALA A 175 12.71 12.14 5.53
C ALA A 175 14.21 11.81 5.48
N ALA A 176 14.86 11.61 6.63
CA ALA A 176 16.26 11.23 6.72
C ALA A 176 16.49 9.83 6.10
N ALA A 177 15.60 8.87 6.32
CA ALA A 177 15.68 7.56 5.70
C ALA A 177 15.57 7.65 4.16
N LEU A 178 14.63 8.46 3.64
CA LEU A 178 14.49 8.72 2.20
C LEU A 178 15.70 9.46 1.64
N ALA A 179 16.24 10.45 2.35
CA ALA A 179 17.44 11.17 1.94
C ALA A 179 18.66 10.24 1.88
N THR A 180 18.83 9.37 2.87
CA THR A 180 19.89 8.36 2.88
C THR A 180 19.77 7.40 1.69
N ALA A 181 18.55 6.90 1.41
CA ALA A 181 18.28 6.09 0.24
C ALA A 181 18.61 6.87 -1.05
N THR A 182 18.21 8.14 -1.14
CA THR A 182 18.48 9.01 -2.30
C THR A 182 19.96 9.18 -2.55
N LEU A 183 20.75 9.48 -1.52
CA LEU A 183 22.21 9.61 -1.66
C LEU A 183 22.85 8.32 -2.17
N GLY A 184 22.42 7.18 -1.63
CA GLY A 184 22.85 5.87 -2.12
C GLY A 184 22.45 5.62 -3.58
N LEU A 185 21.21 5.93 -3.96
CA LEU A 185 20.71 5.78 -5.33
C LEU A 185 21.49 6.66 -6.31
N ILE A 186 21.78 7.92 -5.96
CA ILE A 186 22.60 8.84 -6.78
C ILE A 186 24.03 8.31 -6.89
N TYR A 187 24.63 7.83 -5.81
CA TYR A 187 25.96 7.24 -5.82
C TYR A 187 26.04 6.03 -6.76
N GLU A 188 25.06 5.13 -6.71
CA GLU A 188 24.98 3.98 -7.62
C GLU A 188 24.76 4.41 -9.08
N LEU A 189 23.98 5.45 -9.35
CA LEU A 189 23.84 6.01 -10.70
C LEU A 189 25.16 6.44 -11.30
N TRP A 190 26.08 6.97 -10.50
CA TRP A 190 27.39 7.40 -10.99
C TRP A 190 28.38 6.24 -11.19
N ARG A 191 28.32 5.19 -10.35
CA ARG A 191 29.34 4.14 -10.32
C ARG A 191 28.94 2.84 -11.00
N ASN A 192 27.66 2.58 -11.10
CA ASN A 192 27.16 1.26 -11.49
C ASN A 192 26.45 1.30 -12.85
N PRO A 193 27.09 0.82 -13.93
CA PRO A 193 26.50 0.84 -15.28
C PRO A 193 25.16 0.11 -15.40
N ILE A 194 24.88 -0.85 -14.50
CA ILE A 194 23.63 -1.61 -14.52
C ILE A 194 22.41 -0.71 -14.28
N THR A 195 22.58 0.43 -13.59
CA THR A 195 21.51 1.39 -13.31
C THR A 195 21.00 2.10 -14.56
N HIS A 196 21.77 2.05 -15.65
CA HIS A 196 21.43 2.59 -16.97
C HIS A 196 20.85 1.51 -17.90
N ALA A 197 20.75 0.25 -17.46
CA ALA A 197 20.12 -0.81 -18.23
C ALA A 197 18.63 -0.56 -18.42
N GLY A 198 18.09 -0.93 -19.56
CA GLY A 198 16.65 -0.80 -19.84
C GLY A 198 16.23 0.40 -20.70
N HIS A 199 17.17 1.26 -21.13
CA HIS A 199 16.85 2.37 -22.05
C HIS A 199 16.57 1.93 -23.50
N ALA A 200 16.77 0.65 -23.84
CA ALA A 200 16.88 0.21 -25.23
C ALA A 200 15.70 -0.61 -25.78
N SER A 201 14.63 -0.88 -25.03
CA SER A 201 13.58 -1.78 -25.49
C SER A 201 12.16 -1.28 -25.24
N ALA A 202 11.88 -0.02 -25.52
CA ALA A 202 10.52 0.41 -25.74
C ALA A 202 10.01 -0.24 -27.04
N GLN A 203 9.48 -1.47 -26.97
CA GLN A 203 8.65 -1.97 -28.07
C GLN A 203 7.49 -0.98 -28.23
N PRO A 204 7.14 -0.58 -29.47
CA PRO A 204 5.96 0.24 -29.68
C PRO A 204 4.74 -0.55 -29.22
N GLY A 205 4.32 -0.29 -27.96
CA GLY A 205 3.11 -0.83 -27.41
C GLY A 205 1.90 -0.33 -28.19
N ARG A 206 0.75 -0.98 -28.00
CA ARG A 206 -0.54 -0.65 -28.63
C ARG A 206 -1.04 0.80 -28.39
N GLY A 207 -0.31 1.61 -27.65
CA GLY A 207 -0.71 2.94 -27.23
C GLY A 207 -1.50 2.92 -25.90
N PHE A 208 -1.13 3.81 -25.02
CA PHE A 208 -1.64 3.94 -23.67
C PHE A 208 -3.19 3.89 -23.59
N ILE A 209 -3.89 4.67 -24.41
CA ILE A 209 -5.35 4.73 -24.44
C ILE A 209 -5.98 3.40 -24.90
N ALA A 210 -5.35 2.70 -25.84
CA ALA A 210 -5.83 1.42 -26.33
C ALA A 210 -5.75 0.33 -25.27
N ASP A 211 -4.67 0.28 -24.48
CA ASP A 211 -4.52 -0.67 -23.37
C ASP A 211 -5.54 -0.41 -22.25
N TYR A 212 -5.78 0.85 -21.90
CA TYR A 212 -6.83 1.23 -20.94
C TYR A 212 -8.22 0.80 -21.43
N SER A 213 -8.52 1.07 -22.67
CA SER A 213 -9.79 0.66 -23.31
C SER A 213 -9.95 -0.86 -23.28
N THR A 214 -8.88 -1.62 -23.56
CA THR A 214 -8.88 -3.07 -23.54
C THR A 214 -9.21 -3.61 -22.14
N VAL A 215 -8.58 -3.07 -21.09
CA VAL A 215 -8.87 -3.47 -19.72
C VAL A 215 -10.32 -3.13 -19.33
N LEU A 216 -10.76 -1.90 -19.59
CA LEU A 216 -12.08 -1.43 -19.17
C LEU A 216 -13.24 -2.08 -19.96
N ARG A 217 -13.01 -2.63 -21.15
CA ARG A 217 -14.00 -3.43 -21.90
C ARG A 217 -14.21 -4.80 -21.29
N SER A 218 -13.22 -5.38 -20.62
CA SER A 218 -13.35 -6.69 -19.98
C SER A 218 -14.32 -6.61 -18.78
N SER A 219 -15.39 -7.40 -18.81
CA SER A 219 -16.37 -7.49 -17.71
C SER A 219 -15.70 -8.00 -16.43
N TRP A 220 -14.81 -8.97 -16.56
CA TRP A 220 -14.08 -9.51 -15.41
C TRP A 220 -13.13 -8.48 -14.81
N ALA A 221 -12.41 -7.73 -15.63
CA ALA A 221 -11.53 -6.68 -15.14
C ALA A 221 -12.32 -5.60 -14.37
N ARG A 222 -13.45 -5.14 -14.91
CA ARG A 222 -14.33 -4.20 -14.18
C ARG A 222 -14.78 -4.76 -12.83
N THR A 223 -15.16 -6.04 -12.78
CA THR A 223 -15.56 -6.69 -11.52
C THR A 223 -14.43 -6.67 -10.49
N VAL A 224 -13.21 -7.07 -10.87
CA VAL A 224 -12.05 -7.08 -9.96
C VAL A 224 -11.68 -5.66 -9.49
N ILE A 225 -11.70 -4.68 -10.41
CA ILE A 225 -11.40 -3.28 -10.10
C ILE A 225 -12.42 -2.68 -9.11
N VAL A 226 -13.72 -2.90 -9.35
CA VAL A 226 -14.80 -2.41 -8.49
C VAL A 226 -14.73 -3.05 -7.11
N ILE A 227 -14.51 -4.37 -7.04
CA ILE A 227 -14.37 -5.08 -5.76
C ILE A 227 -13.16 -4.55 -4.99
N SER A 228 -12.00 -4.33 -5.65
CA SER A 228 -10.82 -3.76 -5.00
C SER A 228 -11.07 -2.35 -4.47
N PHE A 229 -11.76 -1.51 -5.23
CA PHE A 229 -12.13 -0.17 -4.80
C PHE A 229 -13.03 -0.20 -3.54
N ILE A 230 -14.08 -1.03 -3.54
CA ILE A 230 -15.01 -1.15 -2.40
C ILE A 230 -14.31 -1.77 -1.19
N GLU A 231 -13.54 -2.86 -1.41
CA GLU A 231 -12.77 -3.52 -0.35
C GLU A 231 -11.87 -2.52 0.38
N SER A 232 -11.06 -1.80 -0.37
CA SER A 232 -10.09 -0.87 0.20
C SER A 232 -10.75 0.37 0.79
N SER A 233 -11.85 0.84 0.21
CA SER A 233 -12.62 1.97 0.73
C SER A 233 -13.17 1.65 2.12
N VAL A 234 -13.83 0.53 2.25
CA VAL A 234 -14.51 0.16 3.49
C VAL A 234 -13.52 -0.32 4.55
N MET A 235 -12.57 -1.19 4.15
CA MET A 235 -11.57 -1.74 5.05
C MET A 235 -10.69 -0.64 5.67
N PHE A 236 -10.05 0.18 4.84
CA PHE A 236 -9.15 1.22 5.34
C PHE A 236 -9.88 2.49 5.78
N GLY A 237 -11.09 2.72 5.28
CA GLY A 237 -11.98 3.77 5.78
C GLY A 237 -12.35 3.56 7.27
N ALA A 238 -12.44 2.31 7.72
CA ALA A 238 -12.62 1.98 9.13
C ALA A 238 -11.28 1.84 9.87
N PHE A 239 -10.30 1.15 9.26
CA PHE A 239 -9.03 0.83 9.91
C PHE A 239 -8.22 2.07 10.33
N THR A 240 -8.23 3.12 9.53
CA THR A 240 -7.52 4.38 9.83
C THR A 240 -7.94 5.00 11.17
N TYR A 241 -9.15 4.74 11.62
CA TYR A 241 -9.68 5.30 12.87
C TYR A 241 -9.56 4.36 14.08
N VAL A 242 -9.04 3.12 13.91
CA VAL A 242 -8.86 2.17 15.02
C VAL A 242 -7.95 2.74 16.11
N GLY A 243 -6.80 3.34 15.72
CA GLY A 243 -5.88 3.96 16.67
C GLY A 243 -6.50 5.13 17.42
N ALA A 244 -7.27 5.95 16.73
CA ALA A 244 -7.97 7.08 17.34
C ALA A 244 -9.07 6.62 18.29
N ASP A 245 -9.83 5.58 17.94
CA ASP A 245 -10.87 5.00 18.82
C ASP A 245 -10.24 4.44 20.11
N LEU A 246 -9.17 3.68 20.01
CA LEU A 246 -8.45 3.14 21.17
C LEU A 246 -7.95 4.24 22.10
N HIS A 247 -7.40 5.32 21.54
CA HIS A 247 -6.94 6.46 22.34
C HIS A 247 -8.10 7.21 23.01
N LEU A 248 -9.11 7.58 22.22
CA LEU A 248 -10.22 8.43 22.72
C LEU A 248 -11.21 7.67 23.60
N ARG A 249 -11.51 6.41 23.29
CA ARG A 249 -12.51 5.60 24.02
C ARG A 249 -11.94 4.97 25.29
N PHE A 250 -10.68 4.55 25.26
CA PHE A 250 -10.06 3.82 26.37
C PHE A 250 -8.88 4.53 27.01
N GLY A 251 -8.45 5.70 26.53
CA GLY A 251 -7.27 6.41 27.04
C GLY A 251 -5.94 5.72 26.78
N VAL A 252 -5.88 4.82 25.77
CA VAL A 252 -4.65 4.07 25.46
C VAL A 252 -3.56 5.02 24.97
N GLY A 253 -2.34 4.94 25.55
CA GLY A 253 -1.20 5.74 25.13
C GLY A 253 -0.75 5.43 23.69
N PHE A 254 -0.15 6.40 23.02
CA PHE A 254 0.21 6.28 21.60
C PHE A 254 1.19 5.14 21.32
N THR A 255 2.12 4.85 22.22
CA THR A 255 3.02 3.68 22.13
C THR A 255 2.24 2.37 21.98
N LEU A 256 1.26 2.11 22.87
CA LEU A 256 0.44 0.92 22.81
C LEU A 256 -0.47 0.91 21.58
N VAL A 257 -1.04 2.06 21.22
CA VAL A 257 -1.82 2.21 19.97
C VAL A 257 -0.99 1.77 18.77
N GLY A 258 0.25 2.26 18.64
CA GLY A 258 1.14 1.89 17.54
C GLY A 258 1.45 0.39 17.51
N LEU A 259 1.75 -0.21 18.67
CA LEU A 259 2.01 -1.66 18.79
C LEU A 259 0.78 -2.49 18.43
N PHE A 260 -0.42 -2.07 18.87
CA PHE A 260 -1.67 -2.75 18.56
C PHE A 260 -2.01 -2.66 17.07
N VAL A 261 -1.94 -1.46 16.47
CA VAL A 261 -2.13 -1.28 15.03
C VAL A 261 -1.10 -2.06 14.21
N GLY A 262 0.15 -2.16 14.70
CA GLY A 262 1.20 -2.97 14.11
C GLY A 262 0.88 -4.48 14.05
N SER A 263 0.00 -5.01 14.91
CA SER A 263 -0.42 -6.42 14.87
C SER A 263 -1.14 -6.80 13.57
N PHE A 264 -1.67 -5.84 12.82
CA PHE A 264 -2.19 -6.05 11.46
C PHE A 264 -1.17 -6.75 10.54
N ALA A 265 0.08 -6.32 10.58
CA ALA A 265 1.11 -6.91 9.73
C ALA A 265 1.51 -8.32 10.18
N ILE A 266 1.36 -8.64 11.47
CA ILE A 266 1.54 -10.02 11.96
C ILE A 266 0.49 -10.93 11.33
N GLY A 267 -0.77 -10.48 11.22
CA GLY A 267 -1.83 -11.19 10.49
C GLY A 267 -1.46 -11.45 9.03
N GLY A 268 -0.87 -10.46 8.34
CA GLY A 268 -0.34 -10.59 6.99
C GLY A 268 0.80 -11.61 6.88
N LEU A 269 1.70 -11.64 7.85
CA LEU A 269 2.78 -12.63 7.91
C LEU A 269 2.24 -14.06 8.12
N ILE A 270 1.27 -14.23 9.00
CA ILE A 270 0.58 -15.52 9.20
C ILE A 270 -0.05 -15.99 7.89
N TYR A 271 -0.74 -15.12 7.16
CA TYR A 271 -1.26 -15.45 5.83
C TYR A 271 -0.15 -15.86 4.88
N SER A 272 0.91 -15.08 4.78
CA SER A 272 2.04 -15.35 3.87
C SER A 272 2.68 -16.72 4.11
N LEU A 273 2.83 -17.12 5.37
CA LEU A 273 3.38 -18.42 5.75
C LEU A 273 2.40 -19.58 5.51
N SER A 274 1.10 -19.32 5.59
CA SER A 274 0.05 -20.35 5.47
C SER A 274 -0.62 -20.39 4.10
N VAL A 275 -0.34 -19.44 3.19
CA VAL A 275 -1.05 -19.28 1.91
C VAL A 275 -1.11 -20.57 1.08
N ARG A 276 -0.01 -21.34 1.03
CA ARG A 276 0.03 -22.61 0.28
C ARG A 276 -0.97 -23.63 0.82
N VAL A 277 -1.07 -23.76 2.14
CA VAL A 277 -2.00 -24.69 2.80
C VAL A 277 -3.43 -24.20 2.60
N LEU A 278 -3.68 -22.89 2.76
CA LEU A 278 -4.99 -22.30 2.62
C LEU A 278 -5.53 -22.44 1.18
N VAL A 279 -4.67 -22.15 0.18
CA VAL A 279 -5.05 -22.29 -1.25
C VAL A 279 -5.38 -23.73 -1.60
N ASN A 280 -4.54 -24.68 -1.16
CA ASN A 280 -4.74 -26.11 -1.47
C ASN A 280 -6.00 -26.67 -0.80
N ARG A 281 -6.35 -26.20 0.41
CA ARG A 281 -7.47 -26.74 1.18
C ARG A 281 -8.81 -26.07 0.85
N PHE A 282 -8.84 -24.77 0.63
CA PHE A 282 -10.07 -23.99 0.48
C PHE A 282 -10.29 -23.41 -0.92
N GLY A 283 -9.25 -23.41 -1.76
CA GLY A 283 -9.27 -22.76 -3.06
C GLY A 283 -9.48 -21.24 -2.98
N GLN A 284 -9.48 -20.56 -4.10
CA GLN A 284 -9.66 -19.09 -4.16
C GLN A 284 -11.02 -18.63 -3.59
N THR A 285 -12.08 -19.39 -3.84
CA THR A 285 -13.43 -19.06 -3.36
C THR A 285 -13.57 -19.17 -1.84
N GLY A 286 -12.97 -20.22 -1.25
CA GLY A 286 -12.96 -20.40 0.19
C GLY A 286 -12.12 -19.34 0.91
N ILE A 287 -10.96 -18.96 0.31
CA ILE A 287 -10.10 -17.89 0.85
C ILE A 287 -10.81 -16.54 0.80
N ALA A 288 -11.47 -16.21 -0.31
CA ALA A 288 -12.22 -14.95 -0.44
C ALA A 288 -13.37 -14.87 0.58
N THR A 289 -14.15 -15.95 0.72
CA THR A 289 -15.23 -16.02 1.72
C THR A 289 -14.70 -15.96 3.14
N GLY A 290 -13.67 -16.76 3.46
CA GLY A 290 -13.05 -16.79 4.79
C GLY A 290 -12.42 -15.45 5.17
N GLY A 291 -11.75 -14.77 4.22
CA GLY A 291 -11.21 -13.42 4.42
C GLY A 291 -12.29 -12.42 4.77
N GLY A 292 -13.40 -12.39 4.02
CA GLY A 292 -14.55 -11.53 4.32
C GLY A 292 -15.18 -11.83 5.68
N ALA A 293 -15.28 -13.10 6.05
CA ALA A 293 -15.84 -13.52 7.35
C ALA A 293 -14.92 -13.13 8.53
N LEU A 294 -13.60 -13.30 8.39
CA LEU A 294 -12.63 -12.88 9.40
C LEU A 294 -12.63 -11.37 9.60
N LEU A 295 -12.69 -10.60 8.50
CA LEU A 295 -12.80 -9.15 8.56
C LEU A 295 -14.09 -8.72 9.29
N ALA A 296 -15.22 -9.34 8.96
CA ALA A 296 -16.49 -9.05 9.64
C ALA A 296 -16.42 -9.35 11.13
N LEU A 297 -15.94 -10.53 11.50
CA LEU A 297 -15.78 -10.92 12.92
C LEU A 297 -14.90 -9.92 13.67
N ALA A 298 -13.75 -9.57 13.09
CA ALA A 298 -12.81 -8.67 13.74
C ALA A 298 -13.35 -7.25 13.91
N TYR A 299 -14.04 -6.70 12.91
CA TYR A 299 -14.66 -5.38 13.02
C TYR A 299 -15.86 -5.36 14.00
N VAL A 300 -16.66 -6.43 14.04
CA VAL A 300 -17.69 -6.57 15.08
C VAL A 300 -17.05 -6.64 16.47
N THR A 301 -15.94 -7.37 16.61
CA THR A 301 -15.19 -7.43 17.86
C THR A 301 -14.73 -6.04 18.30
N LEU A 302 -14.12 -5.23 17.40
CA LEU A 302 -13.73 -3.85 17.72
C LEU A 302 -14.92 -2.94 18.06
N ALA A 303 -16.06 -3.12 17.40
CA ALA A 303 -17.26 -2.33 17.68
C ALA A 303 -17.83 -2.61 19.09
N CYS A 304 -17.75 -3.87 19.53
CA CYS A 304 -18.38 -4.35 20.78
C CYS A 304 -17.37 -4.55 21.92
N GLU A 305 -16.06 -4.27 21.72
CA GLU A 305 -15.03 -4.61 22.69
C GLU A 305 -15.24 -3.92 24.04
N PRO A 306 -15.25 -4.69 25.13
CA PRO A 306 -15.37 -4.14 26.48
C PRO A 306 -14.02 -3.70 27.07
N SER A 307 -12.90 -4.07 26.42
CA SER A 307 -11.55 -3.79 26.89
C SER A 307 -10.57 -3.71 25.73
N TYR A 308 -9.71 -2.71 25.73
CA TYR A 308 -8.68 -2.49 24.68
C TYR A 308 -7.68 -3.65 24.52
N TRP A 309 -7.58 -4.56 25.48
CA TRP A 309 -6.70 -5.74 25.36
C TRP A 309 -7.18 -6.75 24.30
N ILE A 310 -8.43 -6.64 23.86
CA ILE A 310 -8.97 -7.48 22.78
C ILE A 310 -8.54 -6.95 21.40
N ALA A 311 -8.26 -5.64 21.30
CA ALA A 311 -7.93 -4.98 20.04
C ALA A 311 -6.75 -5.61 19.28
N PRO A 312 -5.61 -5.98 19.89
CA PRO A 312 -4.50 -6.58 19.14
C PRO A 312 -4.89 -7.87 18.41
N ALA A 313 -5.72 -8.72 19.04
CA ALA A 313 -6.20 -9.96 18.42
C ALA A 313 -7.18 -9.68 17.27
N ALA A 314 -8.06 -8.70 17.45
CA ALA A 314 -8.98 -8.26 16.40
C ALA A 314 -8.20 -7.64 15.22
N ILE A 315 -7.24 -6.76 15.47
CA ILE A 315 -6.41 -6.10 14.45
C ILE A 315 -5.55 -7.12 13.68
N LEU A 316 -4.96 -8.10 14.38
CA LEU A 316 -4.27 -9.22 13.74
C LEU A 316 -5.21 -10.00 12.82
N THR A 317 -6.43 -10.27 13.28
CA THR A 317 -7.46 -10.95 12.48
C THR A 317 -7.89 -10.13 11.27
N ILE A 318 -7.97 -8.78 11.39
CA ILE A 318 -8.16 -7.87 10.25
C ILE A 318 -7.04 -8.07 9.23
N GLY A 319 -5.78 -8.08 9.68
CA GLY A 319 -4.62 -8.30 8.80
C GLY A 319 -4.71 -9.62 8.06
N LEU A 320 -4.97 -10.72 8.76
CA LEU A 320 -5.15 -12.05 8.17
C LEU A 320 -6.28 -12.06 7.13
N GLY A 321 -7.45 -11.59 7.50
CA GLY A 321 -8.64 -11.54 6.63
C GLY A 321 -8.43 -10.65 5.40
N PHE A 322 -7.78 -9.49 5.57
CA PHE A 322 -7.45 -8.59 4.46
C PHE A 322 -6.51 -9.26 3.46
N TYR A 323 -5.41 -9.84 3.92
CA TYR A 323 -4.47 -10.50 3.00
C TYR A 323 -5.08 -11.73 2.32
N MET A 324 -6.00 -12.46 2.97
CA MET A 324 -6.77 -13.53 2.33
C MET A 324 -7.61 -13.00 1.17
N LEU A 325 -8.41 -11.97 1.38
CA LEU A 325 -9.31 -11.41 0.37
C LEU A 325 -8.54 -10.65 -0.71
N HIS A 326 -7.68 -9.70 -0.29
CA HIS A 326 -6.93 -8.82 -1.19
C HIS A 326 -5.95 -9.57 -2.09
N ASN A 327 -5.21 -10.55 -1.55
CA ASN A 327 -4.25 -11.31 -2.36
C ASN A 327 -4.95 -12.20 -3.40
N THR A 328 -6.17 -12.66 -3.10
CA THR A 328 -7.03 -13.34 -4.10
C THR A 328 -7.45 -12.37 -5.21
N LEU A 329 -7.82 -11.12 -4.86
CA LEU A 329 -8.09 -10.06 -5.83
C LEU A 329 -6.87 -9.73 -6.68
N GLN A 330 -5.71 -9.53 -6.05
CA GLN A 330 -4.45 -9.21 -6.73
C GLN A 330 -4.02 -10.31 -7.70
N THR A 331 -4.17 -11.57 -7.31
CA THR A 331 -3.90 -12.72 -8.19
C THR A 331 -4.79 -12.66 -9.44
N ASN A 332 -6.08 -12.38 -9.28
CA ASN A 332 -7.01 -12.23 -10.40
C ASN A 332 -6.71 -10.97 -11.24
N ALA A 333 -6.25 -9.88 -10.63
CA ALA A 333 -5.85 -8.66 -11.33
C ALA A 333 -4.68 -8.91 -12.30
N THR A 334 -3.71 -9.75 -11.93
CA THR A 334 -2.56 -10.10 -12.80
C THR A 334 -2.96 -10.89 -14.05
N GLN A 335 -4.17 -11.46 -14.08
CA GLN A 335 -4.67 -12.34 -15.14
C GLN A 335 -5.95 -11.83 -15.80
N MET A 336 -6.44 -10.64 -15.39
CA MET A 336 -7.74 -10.16 -15.89
C MET A 336 -7.70 -9.70 -17.35
N THR A 337 -6.53 -9.29 -17.87
CA THR A 337 -6.33 -8.88 -19.27
C THR A 337 -4.89 -9.21 -19.68
N PRO A 338 -4.63 -10.42 -20.21
CA PRO A 338 -3.27 -10.86 -20.56
C PRO A 338 -2.56 -9.96 -21.57
N GLU A 339 -3.33 -9.36 -22.51
CA GLU A 339 -2.83 -8.50 -23.59
C GLU A 339 -2.34 -7.13 -23.10
N ALA A 340 -2.80 -6.68 -21.91
CA ALA A 340 -2.46 -5.40 -21.30
C ALA A 340 -2.20 -5.55 -19.78
N ARG A 341 -1.43 -6.58 -19.40
CA ARG A 341 -1.22 -6.99 -18.00
C ARG A 341 -0.68 -5.85 -17.13
N GLY A 342 0.31 -5.09 -17.61
CA GLY A 342 0.89 -3.97 -16.87
C GLY A 342 -0.16 -2.89 -16.56
N THR A 343 -0.93 -2.49 -17.56
CA THR A 343 -2.04 -1.52 -17.41
C THR A 343 -3.13 -2.04 -16.48
N ALA A 344 -3.46 -3.33 -16.57
CA ALA A 344 -4.44 -3.98 -15.71
C ALA A 344 -4.05 -3.89 -14.23
N VAL A 345 -2.79 -4.21 -13.90
CA VAL A 345 -2.26 -4.10 -12.53
C VAL A 345 -2.19 -2.63 -12.07
N ALA A 346 -1.83 -1.70 -12.95
CA ALA A 346 -1.79 -0.28 -12.63
C ALA A 346 -3.18 0.27 -12.27
N ILE A 347 -4.22 -0.07 -13.05
CA ILE A 347 -5.62 0.31 -12.75
C ILE A 347 -6.08 -0.33 -11.44
N PHE A 348 -5.76 -1.59 -11.20
CA PHE A 348 -6.07 -2.28 -9.94
C PHE A 348 -5.43 -1.58 -8.74
N SER A 349 -4.13 -1.25 -8.82
CA SER A 349 -3.42 -0.54 -7.75
C SER A 349 -3.97 0.86 -7.54
N SER A 350 -4.31 1.58 -8.61
CA SER A 350 -4.97 2.88 -8.53
C SER A 350 -6.34 2.77 -7.84
N ALA A 351 -7.16 1.77 -8.21
CA ALA A 351 -8.45 1.53 -7.58
C ALA A 351 -8.33 1.25 -6.08
N LEU A 352 -7.29 0.50 -5.66
CA LEU A 352 -6.96 0.28 -4.25
C LEU A 352 -6.74 1.60 -3.49
N TYR A 353 -5.85 2.46 -3.98
CA TYR A 353 -5.52 3.71 -3.29
C TYR A 353 -6.64 4.75 -3.37
N LEU A 354 -7.33 4.85 -4.51
CA LEU A 354 -8.48 5.75 -4.66
C LEU A 354 -9.67 5.28 -3.81
N GLY A 355 -9.86 3.96 -3.66
CA GLY A 355 -10.83 3.40 -2.73
C GLY A 355 -10.51 3.81 -1.28
N GLN A 356 -9.26 3.64 -0.86
CA GLN A 356 -8.81 4.11 0.46
C GLN A 356 -9.05 5.61 0.64
N THR A 357 -8.75 6.42 -0.38
CA THR A 357 -9.01 7.87 -0.38
C THR A 357 -10.48 8.17 -0.07
N ALA A 358 -11.40 7.54 -0.80
CA ALA A 358 -12.84 7.73 -0.62
C ALA A 358 -13.31 7.25 0.78
N GLY A 359 -12.81 6.09 1.20
CA GLY A 359 -13.17 5.50 2.49
C GLY A 359 -12.69 6.31 3.68
N VAL A 360 -11.43 6.76 3.66
CA VAL A 360 -10.87 7.59 4.74
C VAL A 360 -11.56 8.94 4.82
N ALA A 361 -11.83 9.58 3.66
CA ALA A 361 -12.55 10.86 3.64
C ALA A 361 -13.97 10.74 4.21
N ALA A 362 -14.74 9.74 3.78
CA ALA A 362 -16.09 9.49 4.31
C ALA A 362 -16.03 9.08 5.80
N GLY A 363 -15.05 8.25 6.15
CA GLY A 363 -14.81 7.80 7.52
C GLY A 363 -14.56 8.95 8.49
N GLY A 364 -13.83 10.00 8.09
CA GLY A 364 -13.58 11.18 8.92
C GLY A 364 -14.86 11.90 9.34
N VAL A 365 -15.76 12.09 8.37
CA VAL A 365 -17.05 12.72 8.64
C VAL A 365 -17.90 11.88 9.59
N ILE A 366 -17.90 10.56 9.41
CA ILE A 366 -18.67 9.64 10.26
C ILE A 366 -18.06 9.58 11.66
N PHE A 367 -16.73 9.49 11.75
CA PHE A 367 -16.01 9.44 13.02
C PHE A 367 -16.26 10.66 13.89
N ASP A 368 -16.19 11.86 13.31
CA ASP A 368 -16.43 13.11 14.04
C ASP A 368 -17.89 13.28 14.52
N ARG A 369 -18.85 12.68 13.80
CA ARG A 369 -20.28 12.77 14.15
C ARG A 369 -20.77 11.66 15.07
N PHE A 370 -20.24 10.43 14.90
CA PHE A 370 -20.84 9.22 15.47
C PHE A 370 -19.84 8.26 16.13
N THR A 371 -18.55 8.62 16.25
CA THR A 371 -17.46 7.73 16.68
C THR A 371 -17.07 6.66 15.64
N ALA A 372 -16.19 5.69 16.04
CA ALA A 372 -15.73 4.62 15.14
C ALA A 372 -16.72 3.46 15.00
N VAL A 373 -17.63 3.27 15.95
CA VAL A 373 -18.51 2.09 15.99
C VAL A 373 -19.34 1.90 14.71
N PRO A 374 -20.02 2.94 14.17
CA PRO A 374 -20.72 2.80 12.89
C PRO A 374 -19.82 2.41 11.73
N LEU A 375 -18.56 2.91 11.71
CA LEU A 375 -17.59 2.55 10.68
C LEU A 375 -17.23 1.06 10.76
N PHE A 376 -16.99 0.55 11.97
CA PHE A 376 -16.66 -0.85 12.20
C PHE A 376 -17.82 -1.78 11.80
N LEU A 377 -19.04 -1.44 12.18
CA LEU A 377 -20.22 -2.24 11.81
C LEU A 377 -20.51 -2.22 10.31
N ALA A 378 -20.37 -1.06 9.66
CA ALA A 378 -20.48 -0.96 8.22
C ALA A 378 -19.39 -1.77 7.50
N ALA A 379 -18.13 -1.71 7.99
CA ALA A 379 -17.03 -2.50 7.47
C ALA A 379 -17.30 -4.00 7.61
N ALA A 380 -17.78 -4.46 8.76
CA ALA A 380 -18.14 -5.85 8.98
C ALA A 380 -19.19 -6.35 7.97
N ALA A 381 -20.28 -5.61 7.79
CA ALA A 381 -21.37 -6.00 6.91
C ALA A 381 -20.93 -6.01 5.43
N VAL A 382 -20.28 -4.93 4.98
CA VAL A 382 -19.89 -4.79 3.57
C VAL A 382 -18.79 -5.77 3.18
N LEU A 383 -17.76 -5.97 4.03
CA LEU A 383 -16.65 -6.86 3.70
C LEU A 383 -17.08 -8.33 3.69
N LEU A 384 -18.02 -8.74 4.55
CA LEU A 384 -18.64 -10.08 4.48
C LEU A 384 -19.38 -10.26 3.15
N ALA A 385 -20.26 -9.31 2.83
CA ALA A 385 -21.02 -9.35 1.57
C ALA A 385 -20.10 -9.37 0.34
N LEU A 386 -19.01 -8.60 0.39
CA LEU A 386 -18.02 -8.50 -0.68
C LEU A 386 -17.25 -9.82 -0.88
N GLY A 387 -16.81 -10.45 0.21
CA GLY A 387 -16.14 -11.76 0.17
C GLY A 387 -17.04 -12.84 -0.45
N LEU A 388 -18.34 -12.85 -0.07
CA LEU A 388 -19.34 -13.75 -0.65
C LEU A 388 -19.62 -13.43 -2.13
N TRP A 389 -19.73 -12.16 -2.48
CA TRP A 389 -19.93 -11.73 -3.87
C TRP A 389 -18.75 -12.14 -4.75
N PHE A 390 -17.52 -11.86 -4.30
CA PHE A 390 -16.32 -12.20 -5.05
C PHE A 390 -16.17 -13.73 -5.24
N ALA A 391 -16.43 -14.52 -4.20
CA ALA A 391 -16.42 -15.96 -4.30
C ALA A 391 -17.44 -16.49 -5.35
N ARG A 392 -18.65 -15.90 -5.39
CA ARG A 392 -19.65 -16.23 -6.42
C ARG A 392 -19.20 -15.82 -7.82
N ALA A 393 -18.55 -14.65 -7.95
CA ALA A 393 -18.03 -14.17 -9.23
C ALA A 393 -16.94 -15.10 -9.78
N ILE A 394 -16.01 -15.56 -8.93
CA ILE A 394 -14.97 -16.53 -9.30
C ILE A 394 -15.61 -17.87 -9.78
N LYS A 395 -16.60 -18.41 -9.05
CA LYS A 395 -17.28 -19.64 -9.44
C LYS A 395 -17.97 -19.52 -10.81
N ARG A 396 -18.66 -18.39 -11.05
CA ARG A 396 -19.31 -18.13 -12.35
C ARG A 396 -18.31 -18.05 -13.49
N ARG A 397 -17.17 -17.39 -13.26
CA ARG A 397 -16.10 -17.30 -14.26
C ARG A 397 -15.54 -18.68 -14.63
N HIS A 398 -15.26 -19.52 -13.63
CA HIS A 398 -14.75 -20.88 -13.89
C HIS A 398 -15.77 -21.72 -14.67
N ALA A 399 -17.06 -21.61 -14.35
CA ALA A 399 -18.13 -22.31 -15.09
C ALA A 399 -18.31 -21.81 -16.54
N GLN A 400 -17.89 -20.59 -16.88
CA GLN A 400 -17.91 -20.05 -18.25
C GLN A 400 -16.69 -20.46 -19.08
N MET A 401 -15.61 -20.90 -18.43
CA MET A 401 -14.37 -21.34 -19.09
C MET A 401 -14.27 -22.86 -19.23
N ALA A 402 -15.07 -23.63 -18.47
CA ALA A 402 -15.23 -25.07 -18.56
C ALA A 402 -16.29 -25.44 -19.63
#